data_4a4d3e773f9af0fb5f4bad7a37b3761d
#
_entry.id   4a4d3e773f9af0fb5f4bad7a37b3761d
#
_cell.length_a   1.000
_cell.length_b   1.000
_cell.length_c   1.000
_cell.angle_alpha   90.00
_cell.angle_beta   90.00
_cell.angle_gamma   90.00
#
_symmetry.space_group_name_H-M   'P 1'
#
loop_
_entity.id
_entity.type
_entity.pdbx_description
1 polymer ?
#
loop_
_entity_poly.entity_id
_entity_poly.type
_entity_poly.pdbx_seq_one_letter_code
_entity_poly.pdbx_strand_id
1 'polypeptide(L)'
;MRDGDVLILKGHEVAALLAGQEAELLGVVRLAYEAHAQGNSSLPHSSFLKFPANQCDRIIALPAYLGQEFDVAGVKWISSFPGNLEHKLSRASAVVILNSPLTGRPQAIIEGSIISAKRTAASAVLAAKHLLDTDSRNEVSAGILGCGVINLEVVRFLLATCPQIKVLNVYDIGPQRARQFKNRCEAMCDQLKVNVVSDVAELLKKSTLISIATTAIKPHLHDLSACAPGSIILHISLRDLSPEVILSCDNIVDDIDHVCRAQTSIHLAEQLAGNRDFIRNTLAGVIREAASRTSMKDIVVFSPFGLGVLDLAVAQYVRKLALKNNVGIVISSFLPDSIDARASTQSQS
;
A
#
# COMPACT_ATOMS: atom_id res chain seq x y z
N MET A 1 29.62 -0.62 -1.29
CA MET A 1 29.56 -1.73 -0.31
C MET A 1 30.34 -2.91 -0.92
N ARG A 2 31.10 -3.60 -0.11
CA ARG A 2 31.77 -4.85 -0.52
C ARG A 2 30.78 -6.02 -0.46
N ASP A 3 31.10 -7.14 -1.10
CA ASP A 3 30.32 -8.36 -0.89
C ASP A 3 30.45 -8.81 0.58
N GLY A 4 29.34 -9.16 1.20
CA GLY A 4 29.27 -9.46 2.63
C GLY A 4 28.90 -8.28 3.55
N ASP A 5 28.89 -7.05 3.03
CA ASP A 5 28.39 -5.89 3.78
C ASP A 5 26.86 -5.81 3.70
N VAL A 6 26.22 -5.35 4.80
CA VAL A 6 24.78 -5.14 4.86
C VAL A 6 24.47 -3.70 5.28
N LEU A 7 23.63 -3.00 4.51
CA LEU A 7 23.14 -1.66 4.85
C LEU A 7 21.94 -1.76 5.81
N ILE A 8 21.97 -1.02 6.91
CA ILE A 8 20.84 -0.88 7.84
C ILE A 8 20.28 0.54 7.75
N LEU A 9 18.95 0.66 7.54
CA LEU A 9 18.24 1.94 7.51
C LEU A 9 17.17 2.00 8.59
N LYS A 10 17.25 3.06 9.40
CA LYS A 10 16.29 3.36 10.49
C LYS A 10 15.06 4.10 9.96
N GLY A 11 13.97 4.09 10.73
CA GLY A 11 12.71 4.72 10.32
C GLY A 11 12.83 6.21 9.98
N HIS A 12 13.56 7.00 10.78
CA HIS A 12 13.75 8.42 10.49
C HIS A 12 14.58 8.68 9.22
N GLU A 13 15.53 7.80 8.90
CA GLU A 13 16.33 7.88 7.68
C GLU A 13 15.45 7.55 6.45
N VAL A 14 14.64 6.48 6.54
CA VAL A 14 13.65 6.13 5.50
C VAL A 14 12.65 7.27 5.30
N ALA A 15 12.12 7.85 6.39
CA ALA A 15 11.20 8.97 6.32
C ALA A 15 11.81 10.19 5.62
N ALA A 16 13.05 10.54 5.96
CA ALA A 16 13.77 11.66 5.35
C ALA A 16 14.05 11.43 3.86
N LEU A 17 14.49 10.22 3.47
CA LEU A 17 14.75 9.86 2.07
C LEU A 17 13.49 9.88 1.20
N LEU A 18 12.32 9.61 1.78
CA LEU A 18 11.04 9.57 1.08
C LEU A 18 10.19 10.84 1.23
N ALA A 19 10.68 11.86 1.93
CA ALA A 19 9.97 13.14 2.07
C ALA A 19 9.93 13.87 0.73
N GLY A 20 8.72 14.27 0.28
CA GLY A 20 8.50 14.96 -0.99
C GLY A 20 8.71 14.11 -2.23
N GLN A 21 8.78 12.77 -2.10
CA GLN A 21 8.99 11.84 -3.21
C GLN A 21 7.69 11.19 -3.71
N GLU A 22 6.53 11.82 -3.47
CA GLU A 22 5.23 11.22 -3.79
C GLU A 22 5.07 10.94 -5.29
N ALA A 23 5.49 11.86 -6.15
CA ALA A 23 5.41 11.70 -7.61
C ALA A 23 6.34 10.59 -8.12
N GLU A 24 7.57 10.54 -7.62
CA GLU A 24 8.56 9.50 -7.94
C GLU A 24 8.08 8.13 -7.48
N LEU A 25 7.49 8.04 -6.28
CA LEU A 25 6.96 6.80 -5.75
C LEU A 25 5.76 6.27 -6.56
N LEU A 26 4.90 7.14 -7.11
CA LEU A 26 3.89 6.71 -8.07
C LEU A 26 4.52 6.05 -9.29
N GLY A 27 5.60 6.62 -9.82
CA GLY A 27 6.37 6.04 -10.93
C GLY A 27 6.95 4.67 -10.57
N VAL A 28 7.60 4.56 -9.41
CA VAL A 28 8.17 3.29 -8.91
C VAL A 28 7.10 2.21 -8.77
N VAL A 29 5.96 2.55 -8.17
CA VAL A 29 4.86 1.60 -7.98
C VAL A 29 4.21 1.21 -9.31
N ARG A 30 4.05 2.15 -10.27
CA ARG A 30 3.55 1.86 -11.61
C ARG A 30 4.45 0.86 -12.33
N LEU A 31 5.77 1.11 -12.38
CA LEU A 31 6.74 0.22 -13.01
C LEU A 31 6.74 -1.18 -12.35
N ALA A 32 6.57 -1.26 -11.03
CA ALA A 32 6.48 -2.55 -10.33
C ALA A 32 5.22 -3.33 -10.73
N TYR A 33 4.06 -2.67 -10.89
CA TYR A 33 2.85 -3.30 -11.42
C TYR A 33 3.03 -3.77 -12.87
N GLU A 34 3.66 -2.96 -13.71
CA GLU A 34 3.94 -3.31 -15.11
C GLU A 34 4.87 -4.52 -15.22
N ALA A 35 5.95 -4.56 -14.44
CA ALA A 35 6.89 -5.68 -14.39
C ALA A 35 6.20 -6.96 -13.90
N HIS A 36 5.38 -6.86 -12.85
CA HIS A 36 4.60 -8.00 -12.32
C HIS A 36 3.64 -8.55 -13.38
N ALA A 37 2.87 -7.69 -14.03
CA ALA A 37 1.90 -8.10 -15.05
C ALA A 37 2.53 -8.64 -16.35
N GLN A 38 3.82 -8.38 -16.57
CA GLN A 38 4.60 -8.97 -17.68
C GLN A 38 5.25 -10.31 -17.31
N GLY A 39 4.98 -10.84 -16.10
CA GLY A 39 5.57 -12.08 -15.61
C GLY A 39 7.02 -11.95 -15.13
N ASN A 40 7.57 -10.73 -15.01
CA ASN A 40 8.94 -10.49 -14.53
C ASN A 40 9.00 -10.41 -12.99
N SER A 41 8.30 -11.30 -12.32
CA SER A 41 8.28 -11.38 -10.87
C SER A 41 7.99 -12.80 -10.40
N SER A 42 8.37 -13.10 -9.16
CA SER A 42 7.91 -14.26 -8.43
C SER A 42 7.28 -13.78 -7.13
N LEU A 43 6.02 -14.13 -6.92
CA LEU A 43 5.22 -13.64 -5.81
C LEU A 43 4.50 -14.81 -5.11
N PRO A 44 5.20 -15.55 -4.24
CA PRO A 44 4.55 -16.59 -3.42
C PRO A 44 3.47 -15.99 -2.52
N HIS A 45 2.48 -16.81 -2.16
CA HIS A 45 1.45 -16.36 -1.24
C HIS A 45 2.05 -15.94 0.11
N SER A 46 1.51 -14.88 0.69
CA SER A 46 1.89 -14.41 2.02
C SER A 46 1.70 -15.49 3.08
N SER A 47 2.69 -15.65 3.96
CA SER A 47 2.62 -16.56 5.11
C SER A 47 2.19 -15.78 6.34
N PHE A 48 1.17 -16.30 7.05
CA PHE A 48 0.58 -15.66 8.23
C PHE A 48 0.96 -16.41 9.49
N LEU A 49 1.83 -15.84 10.30
CA LEU A 49 2.09 -16.29 11.66
C LEU A 49 0.97 -15.74 12.57
N LYS A 50 0.16 -16.63 13.10
CA LYS A 50 -0.92 -16.32 14.06
C LYS A 50 -0.53 -16.85 15.44
N PHE A 51 -1.00 -16.18 16.48
CA PHE A 51 -0.74 -16.55 17.86
C PHE A 51 -1.91 -17.34 18.44
N PRO A 52 -1.70 -18.56 19.00
CA PRO A 52 -2.79 -19.38 19.54
C PRO A 52 -3.64 -18.67 20.59
N ALA A 53 -2.99 -17.87 21.46
CA ALA A 53 -3.66 -17.15 22.55
C ALA A 53 -4.32 -15.83 22.11
N ASN A 54 -3.99 -15.30 20.94
CA ASN A 54 -4.52 -14.02 20.45
C ASN A 54 -4.65 -14.04 18.92
N GLN A 55 -5.87 -14.21 18.45
CA GLN A 55 -6.16 -14.33 17.03
C GLN A 55 -6.21 -12.98 16.28
N CYS A 56 -6.22 -11.86 17.00
CA CYS A 56 -6.17 -10.52 16.42
C CYS A 56 -4.77 -10.13 15.99
N ASP A 57 -3.75 -10.63 16.70
CA ASP A 57 -2.36 -10.35 16.41
C ASP A 57 -1.81 -11.29 15.34
N ARG A 58 -0.98 -10.76 14.47
CA ARG A 58 -0.35 -11.55 13.41
C ARG A 58 0.94 -10.90 12.95
N ILE A 59 1.83 -11.74 12.43
CA ILE A 59 2.99 -11.31 11.65
C ILE A 59 2.88 -11.96 10.27
N ILE A 60 3.21 -11.22 9.22
CA ILE A 60 3.02 -11.65 7.84
C ILE A 60 4.36 -11.55 7.12
N ALA A 61 4.80 -12.66 6.50
CA ALA A 61 5.90 -12.68 5.56
C ALA A 61 5.37 -12.52 4.13
N LEU A 62 5.96 -11.58 3.39
CA LEU A 62 5.65 -11.33 1.97
C LEU A 62 6.97 -11.45 1.18
N PRO A 63 7.41 -12.69 0.89
CA PRO A 63 8.56 -12.90 0.02
C PRO A 63 8.22 -12.52 -1.41
N ALA A 64 9.20 -11.98 -2.16
CA ALA A 64 9.02 -11.66 -3.55
C ALA A 64 10.37 -11.56 -4.29
N TYR A 65 10.30 -11.66 -5.61
CA TYR A 65 11.33 -11.25 -6.56
C TYR A 65 10.69 -10.30 -7.57
N LEU A 66 11.39 -9.25 -7.94
CA LEU A 66 10.99 -8.31 -8.98
C LEU A 66 12.17 -8.05 -9.91
N GLY A 67 12.00 -8.39 -11.17
CA GLY A 67 12.99 -8.26 -12.24
C GLY A 67 13.02 -6.89 -12.89
N GLN A 68 13.46 -6.85 -14.15
CA GLN A 68 13.65 -5.63 -14.94
C GLN A 68 14.59 -4.64 -14.23
N GLU A 69 14.25 -3.33 -14.23
CA GLU A 69 15.06 -2.29 -13.61
C GLU A 69 15.24 -2.41 -12.10
N PHE A 70 14.43 -3.24 -11.44
CA PHE A 70 14.53 -3.46 -10.00
C PHE A 70 15.59 -4.51 -9.65
N ASP A 71 15.55 -5.65 -10.31
CA ASP A 71 16.42 -6.82 -10.10
C ASP A 71 16.71 -7.05 -8.61
N VAL A 72 15.66 -7.34 -7.85
CA VAL A 72 15.69 -7.45 -6.40
C VAL A 72 14.87 -8.63 -5.90
N ALA A 73 15.41 -9.39 -4.97
CA ALA A 73 14.69 -10.39 -4.18
C ALA A 73 14.63 -9.94 -2.71
N GLY A 74 13.72 -10.51 -1.95
CA GLY A 74 13.66 -10.20 -0.52
C GLY A 74 12.33 -10.55 0.13
N VAL A 75 12.15 -10.02 1.32
CA VAL A 75 10.93 -10.25 2.10
C VAL A 75 10.58 -9.02 2.91
N LYS A 76 9.29 -8.67 2.95
CA LYS A 76 8.75 -7.82 4.01
C LYS A 76 8.22 -8.71 5.13
N TRP A 77 8.65 -8.45 6.35
CA TRP A 77 8.16 -9.05 7.58
C TRP A 77 7.42 -7.97 8.36
N ILE A 78 6.08 -8.04 8.41
CA ILE A 78 5.23 -6.99 9.00
C ILE A 78 4.32 -7.54 10.06
N SER A 79 4.31 -6.91 11.23
CA SER A 79 3.40 -7.20 12.33
C SER A 79 2.12 -6.36 12.26
N SER A 80 1.03 -6.87 12.80
CA SER A 80 -0.21 -6.15 13.04
C SER A 80 -0.76 -6.54 14.40
N PHE A 81 -0.58 -5.65 15.38
CA PHE A 81 -0.94 -5.81 16.77
C PHE A 81 -1.88 -4.66 17.18
N PRO A 82 -3.20 -4.83 17.03
CA PRO A 82 -4.18 -3.76 17.32
C PRO A 82 -4.10 -3.22 18.77
N GLY A 83 -3.80 -4.07 19.75
CA GLY A 83 -3.65 -3.69 21.16
C GLY A 83 -2.49 -2.71 21.45
N ASN A 84 -1.52 -2.59 20.55
CA ASN A 84 -0.43 -1.61 20.69
C ASN A 84 -0.92 -0.17 20.84
N LEU A 85 -2.09 0.16 20.26
CA LEU A 85 -2.65 1.52 20.33
C LEU A 85 -3.00 1.93 21.77
N GLU A 86 -3.37 0.99 22.62
CA GLU A 86 -3.65 1.22 24.06
C GLU A 86 -2.38 1.60 24.81
N HIS A 87 -1.23 1.12 24.33
CA HIS A 87 0.11 1.40 24.86
C HIS A 87 0.82 2.56 24.15
N LYS A 88 0.11 3.34 23.31
CA LYS A 88 0.66 4.43 22.47
C LYS A 88 1.77 3.98 21.52
N LEU A 89 1.78 2.72 21.15
CA LEU A 89 2.67 2.14 20.15
C LEU A 89 1.95 2.06 18.80
N SER A 90 2.72 2.04 17.72
CA SER A 90 2.17 1.81 16.37
C SER A 90 1.55 0.41 16.26
N ARG A 91 0.34 0.32 15.67
CA ARG A 91 -0.33 -0.96 15.40
C ARG A 91 0.51 -1.90 14.55
N ALA A 92 1.24 -1.35 13.59
CA ALA A 92 2.08 -2.10 12.68
C ALA A 92 3.53 -1.66 12.79
N SER A 93 4.44 -2.63 12.73
CA SER A 93 5.87 -2.43 12.52
C SER A 93 6.36 -3.41 11.46
N ALA A 94 7.39 -3.04 10.71
CA ALA A 94 7.87 -3.90 9.64
C ALA A 94 9.37 -3.75 9.42
N VAL A 95 9.96 -4.81 8.88
CA VAL A 95 11.29 -4.79 8.29
C VAL A 95 11.23 -5.35 6.88
N VAL A 96 12.02 -4.75 5.97
CA VAL A 96 12.28 -5.31 4.65
C VAL A 96 13.73 -5.76 4.59
N ILE A 97 13.93 -7.01 4.18
CA ILE A 97 15.26 -7.55 3.86
C ILE A 97 15.37 -7.62 2.34
N LEU A 98 16.41 -7.02 1.78
CA LEU A 98 16.73 -7.11 0.36
C LEU A 98 17.91 -8.06 0.15
N ASN A 99 17.78 -8.94 -0.82
CA ASN A 99 18.79 -9.91 -1.21
C ASN A 99 19.26 -9.67 -2.65
N SER A 100 20.49 -10.01 -2.93
CA SER A 100 21.02 -10.09 -4.29
C SER A 100 20.34 -11.25 -5.03
N PRO A 101 19.71 -11.05 -6.20
CA PRO A 101 19.19 -12.15 -6.99
C PRO A 101 20.28 -13.07 -7.55
N LEU A 102 21.50 -12.54 -7.71
CA LEU A 102 22.64 -13.28 -8.24
C LEU A 102 23.24 -14.26 -7.23
N THR A 103 23.37 -13.83 -5.95
CA THR A 103 24.09 -14.62 -4.93
C THR A 103 23.21 -15.09 -3.78
N GLY A 104 21.96 -14.59 -3.68
CA GLY A 104 21.05 -14.84 -2.56
C GLY A 104 21.45 -14.12 -1.27
N ARG A 105 22.61 -13.43 -1.22
CA ARG A 105 23.13 -12.80 0.00
C ARG A 105 22.33 -11.55 0.38
N PRO A 106 22.05 -11.32 1.68
CA PRO A 106 21.38 -10.10 2.13
C PRO A 106 22.26 -8.87 1.84
N GLN A 107 21.62 -7.80 1.37
CA GLN A 107 22.26 -6.54 1.01
C GLN A 107 21.80 -5.37 1.88
N ALA A 108 20.56 -5.45 2.40
CA ALA A 108 20.01 -4.39 3.23
C ALA A 108 18.93 -4.91 4.19
N ILE A 109 18.83 -4.29 5.36
CA ILE A 109 17.76 -4.43 6.33
C ILE A 109 17.20 -3.03 6.57
N ILE A 110 15.93 -2.81 6.20
CA ILE A 110 15.34 -1.48 6.10
C ILE A 110 14.05 -1.42 6.95
N GLU A 111 13.84 -0.36 7.71
CA GLU A 111 12.56 -0.13 8.35
C GLU A 111 11.45 -0.12 7.28
N GLY A 112 10.46 -0.97 7.45
CA GLY A 112 9.48 -1.31 6.42
C GLY A 112 8.09 -0.72 6.61
N SER A 113 7.74 -0.17 7.78
CA SER A 113 6.38 0.32 8.03
C SER A 113 6.08 1.60 7.23
N ILE A 114 7.06 2.49 7.10
CA ILE A 114 6.97 3.71 6.29
C ILE A 114 6.87 3.35 4.81
N ILE A 115 7.71 2.42 4.35
CA ILE A 115 7.65 1.89 2.98
C ILE A 115 6.27 1.31 2.70
N SER A 116 5.77 0.46 3.61
CA SER A 116 4.45 -0.17 3.47
C SER A 116 3.30 0.84 3.41
N ALA A 117 3.34 1.90 4.22
CA ALA A 117 2.34 2.95 4.18
C ALA A 117 2.38 3.74 2.86
N LYS A 118 3.57 4.19 2.45
CA LYS A 118 3.75 5.00 1.24
C LYS A 118 3.45 4.22 -0.05
N ARG A 119 3.91 2.95 -0.18
CA ARG A 119 3.57 2.16 -1.37
C ARG A 119 2.07 1.82 -1.45
N THR A 120 1.40 1.69 -0.29
CA THR A 120 -0.06 1.46 -0.25
C THR A 120 -0.81 2.71 -0.71
N ALA A 121 -0.42 3.87 -0.22
CA ALA A 121 -0.97 5.15 -0.68
C ALA A 121 -0.68 5.40 -2.17
N ALA A 122 0.54 5.13 -2.62
CA ALA A 122 0.92 5.26 -4.03
C ALA A 122 0.06 4.34 -4.93
N SER A 123 -0.16 3.08 -4.54
CA SER A 123 -1.05 2.15 -5.25
C SER A 123 -2.47 2.70 -5.37
N ALA A 124 -3.05 3.17 -4.25
CA ALA A 124 -4.41 3.71 -4.22
C ALA A 124 -4.54 4.98 -5.08
N VAL A 125 -3.59 5.90 -4.99
CA VAL A 125 -3.62 7.15 -5.76
C VAL A 125 -3.31 6.91 -7.24
N LEU A 126 -2.47 5.94 -7.57
CA LEU A 126 -2.25 5.51 -8.95
C LEU A 126 -3.57 5.02 -9.59
N ALA A 127 -4.34 4.19 -8.87
CA ALA A 127 -5.67 3.79 -9.32
C ALA A 127 -6.60 5.00 -9.47
N ALA A 128 -6.65 5.90 -8.49
CA ALA A 128 -7.46 7.11 -8.58
C ALA A 128 -7.12 7.95 -9.82
N LYS A 129 -5.84 8.15 -10.13
CA LYS A 129 -5.39 8.92 -11.31
C LYS A 129 -5.83 8.33 -12.64
N HIS A 130 -5.87 7.01 -12.74
CA HIS A 130 -6.32 6.34 -13.97
C HIS A 130 -7.84 6.20 -14.07
N LEU A 131 -8.55 6.28 -12.95
CA LEU A 131 -10.01 6.13 -12.90
C LEU A 131 -10.76 7.46 -12.87
N LEU A 132 -10.12 8.54 -12.40
CA LEU A 132 -10.70 9.89 -12.48
C LEU A 132 -10.73 10.34 -13.93
N ASP A 133 -11.81 11.00 -14.30
CA ASP A 133 -11.91 11.69 -15.59
C ASP A 133 -10.93 12.87 -15.60
N THR A 134 -9.87 12.74 -16.40
CA THR A 134 -8.82 13.76 -16.52
C THR A 134 -9.26 14.98 -17.31
N ASP A 135 -10.32 14.86 -18.11
CA ASP A 135 -10.84 15.95 -18.93
C ASP A 135 -11.81 16.86 -18.15
N SER A 136 -12.31 16.38 -17.00
CA SER A 136 -13.14 17.21 -16.14
C SER A 136 -12.28 18.20 -15.36
N ARG A 137 -12.41 19.50 -15.67
CA ARG A 137 -11.84 20.61 -14.86
C ARG A 137 -12.58 20.80 -13.53
N ASN A 138 -13.48 19.90 -13.18
CA ASN A 138 -14.30 19.99 -11.98
C ASN A 138 -13.49 19.64 -10.73
N GLU A 139 -13.72 20.40 -9.68
CA GLU A 139 -13.17 20.08 -8.35
C GLU A 139 -13.68 18.71 -7.90
N VAL A 140 -12.75 17.85 -7.47
CA VAL A 140 -13.06 16.53 -6.91
C VAL A 140 -13.10 16.64 -5.39
N SER A 141 -14.22 16.23 -4.80
CA SER A 141 -14.33 16.07 -3.36
C SER A 141 -13.92 14.66 -2.96
N ALA A 142 -12.92 14.53 -2.09
CA ALA A 142 -12.46 13.26 -1.60
C ALA A 142 -13.04 12.94 -0.22
N GLY A 143 -13.52 11.71 -0.03
CA GLY A 143 -14.01 11.14 1.22
C GLY A 143 -12.95 10.25 1.86
N ILE A 144 -12.73 10.41 3.15
CA ILE A 144 -11.77 9.63 3.92
C ILE A 144 -12.49 8.89 5.05
N LEU A 145 -12.64 7.59 4.89
CA LEU A 145 -13.21 6.70 5.91
C LEU A 145 -12.09 5.98 6.66
N GLY A 146 -11.94 6.31 7.94
CA GLY A 146 -10.85 5.87 8.81
C GLY A 146 -9.66 6.84 8.79
N CYS A 147 -9.46 7.56 9.89
CA CYS A 147 -8.46 8.62 10.05
C CYS A 147 -7.11 8.09 10.58
N GLY A 148 -6.60 7.01 9.95
CA GLY A 148 -5.34 6.35 10.29
C GLY A 148 -4.15 6.81 9.44
N VAL A 149 -3.00 6.15 9.67
CA VAL A 149 -1.71 6.45 8.99
C VAL A 149 -1.83 6.24 7.47
N ILE A 150 -2.51 5.18 7.03
CA ILE A 150 -2.63 4.87 5.60
C ILE A 150 -3.40 5.98 4.89
N ASN A 151 -4.56 6.36 5.39
CA ASN A 151 -5.33 7.44 4.79
C ASN A 151 -4.62 8.79 4.85
N LEU A 152 -3.77 9.03 5.87
CA LEU A 152 -2.97 10.25 5.91
C LEU A 152 -1.93 10.28 4.76
N GLU A 153 -1.29 9.16 4.47
CA GLU A 153 -0.40 9.05 3.31
C GLU A 153 -1.18 9.15 1.99
N VAL A 154 -2.39 8.55 1.88
CA VAL A 154 -3.26 8.74 0.71
C VAL A 154 -3.54 10.23 0.47
N VAL A 155 -3.92 10.98 1.51
CA VAL A 155 -4.13 12.43 1.38
C VAL A 155 -2.86 13.14 0.92
N ARG A 156 -1.69 12.81 1.47
CA ARG A 156 -0.40 13.38 1.06
C ARG A 156 -0.14 13.15 -0.44
N PHE A 157 -0.31 11.92 -0.92
CA PHE A 157 -0.14 11.58 -2.33
C PHE A 157 -1.18 12.26 -3.23
N LEU A 158 -2.45 12.33 -2.80
CA LEU A 158 -3.50 13.06 -3.53
C LEU A 158 -3.14 14.53 -3.68
N LEU A 159 -2.74 15.20 -2.60
CA LEU A 159 -2.37 16.63 -2.64
C LEU A 159 -1.16 16.89 -3.52
N ALA A 160 -0.18 15.99 -3.52
CA ALA A 160 1.03 16.14 -4.33
C ALA A 160 0.80 15.88 -5.82
N THR A 161 -0.22 15.08 -6.19
CA THR A 161 -0.32 14.57 -7.58
C THR A 161 -1.68 14.73 -8.24
N CYS A 162 -2.70 15.20 -7.50
CA CYS A 162 -4.07 15.40 -7.96
C CYS A 162 -4.54 16.81 -7.58
N PRO A 163 -4.14 17.87 -8.29
CA PRO A 163 -4.40 19.26 -7.92
C PRO A 163 -5.89 19.65 -7.92
N GLN A 164 -6.75 18.84 -8.54
CA GLN A 164 -8.21 19.00 -8.52
C GLN A 164 -8.85 18.68 -7.17
N ILE A 165 -8.13 18.03 -6.24
CA ILE A 165 -8.62 17.73 -4.88
C ILE A 165 -8.47 18.99 -4.02
N LYS A 166 -9.60 19.62 -3.68
CA LYS A 166 -9.67 20.85 -2.86
C LYS A 166 -10.48 20.66 -1.58
N VAL A 167 -11.31 19.63 -1.54
CA VAL A 167 -12.20 19.35 -0.41
C VAL A 167 -12.00 17.93 0.06
N LEU A 168 -11.81 17.75 1.38
CA LEU A 168 -11.84 16.45 2.05
C LEU A 168 -13.04 16.39 3.00
N ASN A 169 -13.81 15.32 2.92
CA ASN A 169 -14.82 14.94 3.90
C ASN A 169 -14.27 13.76 4.69
N VAL A 170 -14.09 13.89 6.00
CA VAL A 170 -13.43 12.87 6.82
C VAL A 170 -14.38 12.32 7.88
N TYR A 171 -14.35 11.01 8.06
CA TYR A 171 -15.09 10.33 9.09
C TYR A 171 -14.24 9.24 9.76
N ASP A 172 -14.33 9.18 11.09
CA ASP A 172 -13.79 8.10 11.92
C ASP A 172 -14.77 7.85 13.08
N ILE A 173 -14.90 6.60 13.50
CA ILE A 173 -15.71 6.23 14.68
C ILE A 173 -15.27 6.96 15.97
N GLY A 174 -14.01 7.39 16.02
CA GLY A 174 -13.45 8.22 17.08
C GLY A 174 -13.45 9.71 16.71
N PRO A 175 -14.41 10.54 17.19
CA PRO A 175 -14.53 11.94 16.78
C PRO A 175 -13.28 12.79 17.04
N GLN A 176 -12.55 12.47 18.11
CA GLN A 176 -11.28 13.14 18.41
C GLN A 176 -10.21 12.81 17.36
N ARG A 177 -10.18 11.56 16.86
CA ARG A 177 -9.26 11.12 15.82
C ARG A 177 -9.55 11.81 14.50
N ALA A 178 -10.83 11.97 14.14
CA ALA A 178 -11.23 12.72 12.95
C ALA A 178 -10.78 14.19 13.03
N ARG A 179 -10.95 14.86 14.20
CA ARG A 179 -10.47 16.23 14.39
C ARG A 179 -8.95 16.37 14.31
N GLN A 180 -8.21 15.45 14.91
CA GLN A 180 -6.74 15.43 14.81
C GLN A 180 -6.27 15.19 13.37
N PHE A 181 -6.94 14.32 12.63
CA PHE A 181 -6.67 14.06 11.24
C PHE A 181 -6.93 15.31 10.37
N LYS A 182 -8.07 15.99 10.58
CA LYS A 182 -8.35 17.27 9.93
C LYS A 182 -7.20 18.26 10.11
N ASN A 183 -6.78 18.51 11.35
CA ASN A 183 -5.69 19.47 11.64
C ASN A 183 -4.38 19.08 10.93
N ARG A 184 -4.07 17.78 10.85
CA ARG A 184 -2.89 17.29 10.14
C ARG A 184 -2.99 17.49 8.62
N CYS A 185 -4.16 17.32 8.04
CA CYS A 185 -4.38 17.53 6.61
C CYS A 185 -4.32 19.01 6.24
N GLU A 186 -4.95 19.89 7.03
CA GLU A 186 -4.91 21.33 6.84
C GLU A 186 -3.50 21.91 6.95
N ALA A 187 -2.66 21.33 7.84
CA ALA A 187 -1.25 21.69 7.94
C ALA A 187 -0.38 21.28 6.72
N MET A 188 -0.89 20.43 5.81
CA MET A 188 -0.19 20.04 4.57
C MET A 188 -0.44 21.02 3.42
N CYS A 189 -1.59 21.71 3.42
CA CYS A 189 -1.97 22.61 2.33
C CYS A 189 -2.98 23.63 2.83
N ASP A 190 -2.62 24.92 2.82
CA ASP A 190 -3.46 26.03 3.31
C ASP A 190 -4.77 26.20 2.52
N GLN A 191 -4.81 25.75 1.27
CA GLN A 191 -5.99 25.84 0.41
C GLN A 191 -6.95 24.65 0.55
N LEU A 192 -6.58 23.64 1.35
CA LEU A 192 -7.38 22.45 1.53
C LEU A 192 -8.51 22.68 2.54
N LYS A 193 -9.75 22.47 2.11
CA LYS A 193 -10.90 22.50 3.01
C LYS A 193 -11.18 21.11 3.56
N VAL A 194 -11.12 20.91 4.88
CA VAL A 194 -11.41 19.63 5.52
C VAL A 194 -12.66 19.72 6.40
N ASN A 195 -13.66 18.92 6.05
CA ASN A 195 -14.93 18.81 6.79
C ASN A 195 -14.93 17.49 7.57
N VAL A 196 -15.20 17.55 8.87
CA VAL A 196 -15.54 16.34 9.65
C VAL A 196 -17.04 16.14 9.49
N VAL A 197 -17.44 15.01 8.91
CA VAL A 197 -18.85 14.69 8.69
C VAL A 197 -19.42 13.85 9.84
N SER A 198 -20.76 13.82 9.95
CA SER A 198 -21.47 13.19 11.08
C SER A 198 -21.48 11.67 11.01
N ASP A 199 -21.54 11.12 9.79
CA ASP A 199 -21.67 9.69 9.55
C ASP A 199 -21.15 9.30 8.16
N VAL A 200 -21.17 8.00 7.89
CA VAL A 200 -20.69 7.42 6.63
C VAL A 200 -21.58 7.80 5.46
N ALA A 201 -22.91 7.87 5.64
CA ALA A 201 -23.82 8.22 4.55
C ALA A 201 -23.58 9.64 4.07
N GLU A 202 -23.35 10.59 4.98
CA GLU A 202 -22.96 11.96 4.64
C GLU A 202 -21.62 11.99 3.88
N LEU A 203 -20.62 11.19 4.30
CA LEU A 203 -19.34 11.09 3.63
C LEU A 203 -19.52 10.60 2.18
N LEU A 204 -20.26 9.51 1.98
CA LEU A 204 -20.52 8.93 0.66
C LEU A 204 -21.24 9.92 -0.25
N LYS A 205 -22.26 10.61 0.28
CA LYS A 205 -23.05 11.60 -0.49
C LYS A 205 -22.23 12.83 -0.93
N LYS A 206 -21.26 13.25 -0.12
CA LYS A 206 -20.45 14.46 -0.36
C LYS A 206 -19.18 14.21 -1.14
N SER A 207 -18.88 12.98 -1.50
CA SER A 207 -17.57 12.62 -2.05
C SER A 207 -17.71 11.73 -3.29
N THR A 208 -16.91 12.02 -4.31
CA THR A 208 -16.86 11.23 -5.55
C THR A 208 -15.63 10.32 -5.64
N LEU A 209 -14.58 10.63 -4.88
CA LEU A 209 -13.42 9.76 -4.66
C LEU A 209 -13.37 9.40 -3.18
N ILE A 210 -13.48 8.12 -2.82
CA ILE A 210 -13.60 7.69 -1.42
C ILE A 210 -12.49 6.71 -1.09
N SER A 211 -11.68 7.04 -0.07
CA SER A 211 -10.65 6.14 0.44
C SER A 211 -11.10 5.50 1.75
N ILE A 212 -11.15 4.17 1.76
CA ILE A 212 -11.56 3.35 2.91
C ILE A 212 -10.31 2.61 3.45
N ALA A 213 -9.84 3.01 4.62
CA ALA A 213 -8.73 2.37 5.31
C ALA A 213 -9.03 2.27 6.81
N THR A 214 -9.90 1.34 7.17
CA THR A 214 -10.34 1.07 8.54
C THR A 214 -9.61 -0.12 9.16
N THR A 215 -10.04 -0.52 10.34
CA THR A 215 -9.59 -1.74 11.03
C THR A 215 -10.70 -2.80 11.08
N ALA A 216 -11.71 -2.69 10.23
CA ALA A 216 -12.80 -3.64 10.16
C ALA A 216 -12.29 -5.06 9.89
N ILE A 217 -12.86 -6.03 10.62
CA ILE A 217 -12.59 -7.47 10.47
C ILE A 217 -13.74 -8.19 9.76
N LYS A 218 -14.91 -7.54 9.67
CA LYS A 218 -16.09 -8.01 8.97
C LYS A 218 -16.72 -6.85 8.19
N PRO A 219 -17.43 -7.12 7.09
CA PRO A 219 -18.17 -6.11 6.35
C PRO A 219 -19.16 -5.35 7.23
N HIS A 220 -19.23 -4.04 7.03
CA HIS A 220 -20.14 -3.13 7.74
C HIS A 220 -20.80 -2.10 6.80
N LEU A 221 -20.38 -2.04 5.54
CA LEU A 221 -20.98 -1.23 4.49
C LEU A 221 -21.77 -2.14 3.56
N HIS A 222 -23.09 -2.11 3.72
CA HIS A 222 -24.02 -2.97 3.00
C HIS A 222 -24.80 -2.22 1.92
N ASP A 223 -24.61 -0.91 1.80
CA ASP A 223 -25.29 -0.06 0.85
C ASP A 223 -24.39 1.11 0.41
N LEU A 224 -24.36 1.37 -0.90
CA LEU A 224 -23.67 2.48 -1.53
C LEU A 224 -24.63 3.42 -2.27
N SER A 225 -25.94 3.32 -2.02
CA SER A 225 -26.95 4.15 -2.69
C SER A 225 -26.79 5.66 -2.44
N ALA A 226 -26.09 6.03 -1.36
CA ALA A 226 -25.72 7.41 -1.07
C ALA A 226 -24.59 7.95 -1.96
N CYS A 227 -23.81 7.08 -2.62
CA CYS A 227 -22.76 7.50 -3.54
C CYS A 227 -23.34 8.14 -4.79
N ALA A 228 -22.69 9.19 -5.29
CA ALA A 228 -23.02 9.73 -6.61
C ALA A 228 -22.67 8.68 -7.70
N PRO A 229 -23.45 8.61 -8.79
CA PRO A 229 -23.09 7.80 -9.95
C PRO A 229 -21.65 8.11 -10.40
N GLY A 230 -20.90 7.06 -10.73
CA GLY A 230 -19.51 7.19 -11.15
C GLY A 230 -18.50 7.43 -10.01
N SER A 231 -18.88 7.30 -8.76
CA SER A 231 -17.95 7.39 -7.64
C SER A 231 -16.87 6.31 -7.72
N ILE A 232 -15.67 6.66 -7.23
CA ILE A 232 -14.52 5.75 -7.15
C ILE A 232 -14.24 5.45 -5.68
N ILE A 233 -14.17 4.17 -5.33
CA ILE A 233 -13.87 3.71 -3.99
C ILE A 233 -12.51 3.01 -3.97
N LEU A 234 -11.56 3.57 -3.23
CA LEU A 234 -10.26 2.99 -2.93
C LEU A 234 -10.41 2.13 -1.65
N HIS A 235 -10.75 0.86 -1.81
CA HIS A 235 -11.06 -0.06 -0.72
C HIS A 235 -9.80 -0.72 -0.15
N ILE A 236 -8.96 0.06 0.54
CA ILE A 236 -7.61 -0.33 0.98
C ILE A 236 -7.64 -1.34 2.14
N SER A 237 -8.62 -1.26 3.04
CA SER A 237 -8.76 -2.15 4.20
C SER A 237 -9.35 -3.52 3.87
N LEU A 238 -9.97 -3.68 2.71
CA LEU A 238 -10.40 -4.94 2.09
C LEU A 238 -11.54 -5.71 2.78
N ARG A 239 -12.09 -5.24 3.90
CA ARG A 239 -13.11 -5.99 4.67
C ARG A 239 -14.31 -5.15 5.07
N ASP A 240 -14.46 -3.96 4.49
CA ASP A 240 -15.52 -3.02 4.87
C ASP A 240 -16.80 -3.23 4.07
N LEU A 241 -16.67 -3.52 2.78
CA LEU A 241 -17.79 -3.72 1.86
C LEU A 241 -18.34 -5.14 1.95
N SER A 242 -19.68 -5.28 1.94
CA SER A 242 -20.31 -6.60 1.87
C SER A 242 -20.09 -7.25 0.49
N PRO A 243 -20.18 -8.59 0.39
CA PRO A 243 -20.04 -9.28 -0.89
C PRO A 243 -21.10 -8.84 -1.90
N GLU A 244 -22.33 -8.54 -1.48
CA GLU A 244 -23.41 -8.06 -2.36
C GLU A 244 -23.07 -6.69 -2.95
N VAL A 245 -22.49 -5.79 -2.14
CA VAL A 245 -22.00 -4.49 -2.61
C VAL A 245 -20.89 -4.67 -3.64
N ILE A 246 -19.91 -5.54 -3.38
CA ILE A 246 -18.87 -5.86 -4.34
C ILE A 246 -19.46 -6.33 -5.67
N LEU A 247 -20.40 -7.28 -5.64
CA LEU A 247 -21.04 -7.82 -6.86
C LEU A 247 -21.87 -6.80 -7.64
N SER A 248 -22.27 -5.70 -7.02
CA SER A 248 -23.01 -4.61 -7.67
C SER A 248 -22.14 -3.52 -8.29
N CYS A 249 -20.81 -3.61 -8.14
CA CYS A 249 -19.85 -2.58 -8.57
C CYS A 249 -18.95 -3.05 -9.70
N ASP A 250 -18.31 -2.09 -10.37
CA ASP A 250 -17.19 -2.36 -11.29
C ASP A 250 -15.90 -2.57 -10.47
N ASN A 251 -15.39 -3.80 -10.42
CA ASN A 251 -14.30 -4.18 -9.54
C ASN A 251 -12.96 -4.25 -10.25
N ILE A 252 -11.97 -3.56 -9.68
CA ILE A 252 -10.56 -3.58 -10.07
C ILE A 252 -9.74 -4.04 -8.85
N VAL A 253 -8.74 -4.86 -9.10
CA VAL A 253 -7.86 -5.40 -8.05
C VAL A 253 -6.39 -5.18 -8.42
N ASP A 254 -5.48 -5.42 -7.51
CA ASP A 254 -4.05 -5.42 -7.83
C ASP A 254 -3.58 -6.75 -8.43
N ASP A 255 -4.07 -7.87 -7.88
CA ASP A 255 -3.84 -9.23 -8.37
C ASP A 255 -5.03 -10.12 -7.99
N ILE A 256 -5.55 -10.88 -8.96
CA ILE A 256 -6.78 -11.67 -8.79
C ILE A 256 -6.57 -12.83 -7.80
N ASP A 257 -5.45 -13.54 -7.89
CA ASP A 257 -5.20 -14.70 -7.05
C ASP A 257 -4.87 -14.33 -5.61
N HIS A 258 -4.23 -13.16 -5.41
CA HIS A 258 -3.88 -12.67 -4.08
C HIS A 258 -5.08 -12.08 -3.34
N VAL A 259 -5.95 -11.32 -4.01
CA VAL A 259 -7.10 -10.67 -3.37
C VAL A 259 -8.22 -11.65 -3.01
N CYS A 260 -8.41 -12.72 -3.79
CA CYS A 260 -9.38 -13.79 -3.55
C CYS A 260 -8.93 -14.73 -2.41
N ARG A 261 -8.44 -14.15 -1.30
CA ARG A 261 -7.92 -14.87 -0.12
C ARG A 261 -8.21 -14.12 1.17
N ALA A 262 -7.87 -14.74 2.29
CA ALA A 262 -7.82 -14.14 3.62
C ALA A 262 -9.13 -13.41 4.04
N GLN A 263 -10.28 -13.88 3.56
CA GLN A 263 -11.62 -13.32 3.86
C GLN A 263 -11.69 -11.83 3.56
N THR A 264 -11.13 -11.40 2.43
CA THR A 264 -11.38 -10.07 1.87
C THR A 264 -12.81 -9.96 1.36
N SER A 265 -13.33 -8.75 1.17
CA SER A 265 -14.66 -8.55 0.56
C SER A 265 -14.75 -9.19 -0.83
N ILE A 266 -13.67 -9.13 -1.61
CA ILE A 266 -13.57 -9.78 -2.92
C ILE A 266 -13.62 -11.32 -2.79
N HIS A 267 -12.90 -11.91 -1.81
CA HIS A 267 -12.96 -13.35 -1.55
C HIS A 267 -14.36 -13.80 -1.11
N LEU A 268 -15.02 -13.01 -0.27
CA LEU A 268 -16.41 -13.30 0.12
C LEU A 268 -17.38 -13.20 -1.06
N ALA A 269 -17.16 -12.23 -1.97
CA ALA A 269 -17.95 -12.09 -3.19
C ALA A 269 -17.71 -13.27 -4.16
N GLU A 270 -16.45 -13.74 -4.32
CA GLU A 270 -16.13 -14.98 -5.06
C GLU A 270 -16.88 -16.20 -4.48
N GLN A 271 -16.88 -16.36 -3.15
CA GLN A 271 -17.60 -17.46 -2.50
C GLN A 271 -19.12 -17.38 -2.71
N LEU A 272 -19.70 -16.18 -2.73
CA LEU A 272 -21.12 -15.97 -2.96
C LEU A 272 -21.50 -16.18 -4.42
N ALA A 273 -20.72 -15.69 -5.38
CA ALA A 273 -20.99 -15.80 -6.82
C ALA A 273 -20.58 -17.16 -7.41
N GLY A 274 -19.64 -17.87 -6.78
CA GLY A 274 -19.05 -19.11 -7.28
C GLY A 274 -18.09 -18.93 -8.45
N ASN A 275 -17.73 -17.69 -8.80
CA ASN A 275 -16.82 -17.34 -9.89
C ASN A 275 -16.14 -15.99 -9.63
N ARG A 276 -15.26 -15.55 -10.53
CA ARG A 276 -14.50 -14.30 -10.49
C ARG A 276 -14.87 -13.30 -11.59
N ASP A 277 -15.95 -13.54 -12.32
CA ASP A 277 -16.33 -12.75 -13.50
C ASP A 277 -16.70 -11.30 -13.15
N PHE A 278 -17.02 -11.05 -11.89
CA PHE A 278 -17.27 -9.70 -11.34
C PHE A 278 -15.99 -8.86 -11.20
N ILE A 279 -14.80 -9.44 -11.32
CA ILE A 279 -13.53 -8.70 -11.34
C ILE A 279 -13.22 -8.35 -12.80
N ARG A 280 -13.43 -7.08 -13.15
CA ARG A 280 -13.25 -6.64 -14.54
C ARG A 280 -11.79 -6.63 -14.98
N ASN A 281 -10.89 -6.12 -14.12
CA ASN A 281 -9.50 -5.93 -14.52
C ASN A 281 -8.57 -5.86 -13.30
N THR A 282 -7.27 -5.90 -13.59
CA THR A 282 -6.24 -5.53 -12.62
C THR A 282 -5.81 -4.07 -12.82
N LEU A 283 -5.18 -3.47 -11.80
CA LEU A 283 -4.64 -2.11 -11.92
C LEU A 283 -3.61 -2.01 -13.05
N ALA A 284 -2.78 -3.02 -13.23
CA ALA A 284 -1.83 -3.07 -14.34
C ALA A 284 -2.53 -3.08 -15.71
N GLY A 285 -3.68 -3.77 -15.83
CA GLY A 285 -4.52 -3.74 -17.03
C GLY A 285 -5.06 -2.34 -17.28
N VAL A 286 -5.65 -1.71 -16.26
CA VAL A 286 -6.17 -0.33 -16.34
C VAL A 286 -5.10 0.69 -16.74
N ILE A 287 -3.87 0.54 -16.23
CA ILE A 287 -2.74 1.42 -16.59
C ILE A 287 -2.38 1.32 -18.08
N ARG A 288 -2.51 0.13 -18.67
CA ARG A 288 -2.17 -0.12 -20.09
C ARG A 288 -3.29 0.25 -21.05
N GLU A 289 -4.53 0.22 -20.61
CA GLU A 289 -5.71 0.46 -21.45
C GLU A 289 -5.98 1.96 -21.56
N ALA A 290 -6.30 2.43 -22.78
CA ALA A 290 -6.72 3.82 -23.00
C ALA A 290 -8.10 4.12 -22.37
N ALA A 291 -8.95 3.09 -22.18
CA ALA A 291 -10.27 3.20 -21.55
C ALA A 291 -10.22 2.58 -20.15
N SER A 292 -10.04 3.43 -19.14
CA SER A 292 -9.94 3.00 -17.75
C SER A 292 -11.27 2.60 -17.10
N ARG A 293 -12.43 2.95 -17.71
CA ARG A 293 -13.79 2.71 -17.18
C ARG A 293 -14.72 2.21 -18.27
N THR A 294 -15.61 1.27 -17.93
CA THR A 294 -16.66 0.76 -18.83
C THR A 294 -17.85 1.71 -18.89
N SER A 295 -18.16 2.37 -17.79
CA SER A 295 -19.26 3.34 -17.67
C SER A 295 -18.88 4.44 -16.69
N MET A 296 -19.23 5.67 -17.04
CA MET A 296 -19.06 6.84 -16.16
C MET A 296 -20.15 6.91 -15.05
N LYS A 297 -21.13 5.99 -15.07
CA LYS A 297 -22.21 5.94 -14.08
C LYS A 297 -21.98 4.88 -13.01
N ASP A 298 -21.23 3.84 -13.32
CA ASP A 298 -21.00 2.74 -12.38
C ASP A 298 -20.04 3.16 -11.28
N ILE A 299 -20.28 2.69 -10.06
CA ILE A 299 -19.36 2.84 -8.94
C ILE A 299 -18.19 1.88 -9.20
N VAL A 300 -16.98 2.42 -9.24
CA VAL A 300 -15.76 1.62 -9.39
C VAL A 300 -15.14 1.39 -8.02
N VAL A 301 -14.83 0.13 -7.72
CA VAL A 301 -14.15 -0.26 -6.48
C VAL A 301 -12.78 -0.81 -6.81
N PHE A 302 -11.73 -0.16 -6.31
CA PHE A 302 -10.37 -0.67 -6.35
C PHE A 302 -10.02 -1.34 -5.02
N SER A 303 -9.80 -2.64 -5.02
CA SER A 303 -9.49 -3.46 -3.84
C SER A 303 -8.08 -4.07 -3.92
N PRO A 304 -7.01 -3.35 -3.54
CA PRO A 304 -5.65 -3.87 -3.57
C PRO A 304 -5.36 -4.78 -2.37
N PHE A 305 -4.91 -6.01 -2.58
CA PHE A 305 -4.42 -6.88 -1.51
C PHE A 305 -3.12 -6.37 -0.91
N GLY A 306 -2.26 -5.80 -1.74
CA GLY A 306 -0.94 -5.31 -1.40
C GLY A 306 0.13 -6.37 -1.62
N LEU A 307 0.83 -6.24 -2.73
CA LEU A 307 1.81 -7.20 -3.22
C LEU A 307 3.20 -6.93 -2.64
N GLY A 308 3.93 -7.99 -2.28
CA GLY A 308 5.31 -7.90 -1.77
C GLY A 308 6.28 -7.23 -2.76
N VAL A 309 6.06 -7.39 -4.07
CA VAL A 309 6.85 -6.73 -5.11
C VAL A 309 6.86 -5.22 -5.00
N LEU A 310 5.74 -4.61 -4.56
CA LEU A 310 5.65 -3.15 -4.37
C LEU A 310 6.50 -2.69 -3.18
N ASP A 311 6.53 -3.48 -2.11
CA ASP A 311 7.39 -3.20 -0.96
C ASP A 311 8.87 -3.30 -1.35
N LEU A 312 9.25 -4.32 -2.15
CA LEU A 312 10.64 -4.47 -2.62
C LEU A 312 11.03 -3.37 -3.60
N ALA A 313 10.14 -2.96 -4.51
CA ALA A 313 10.40 -1.87 -5.45
C ALA A 313 10.74 -0.56 -4.71
N VAL A 314 9.91 -0.19 -3.73
CA VAL A 314 10.14 1.03 -2.93
C VAL A 314 11.35 0.87 -2.01
N ALA A 315 11.57 -0.30 -1.42
CA ALA A 315 12.76 -0.57 -0.60
C ALA A 315 14.06 -0.48 -1.41
N GLN A 316 14.07 -0.97 -2.66
CA GLN A 316 15.21 -0.85 -3.58
C GLN A 316 15.44 0.61 -3.99
N TYR A 317 14.38 1.39 -4.21
CA TYR A 317 14.47 2.82 -4.44
C TYR A 317 15.10 3.55 -3.23
N VAL A 318 14.62 3.26 -2.02
CA VAL A 318 15.19 3.81 -0.76
C VAL A 318 16.66 3.43 -0.62
N ARG A 319 17.03 2.17 -0.89
CA ARG A 319 18.41 1.70 -0.84
C ARG A 319 19.30 2.48 -1.83
N LYS A 320 18.83 2.69 -3.06
CA LYS A 320 19.56 3.49 -4.07
C LYS A 320 19.76 4.94 -3.58
N LEU A 321 18.75 5.57 -3.03
CA LEU A 321 18.85 6.92 -2.45
C LEU A 321 19.80 6.97 -1.25
N ALA A 322 19.74 5.99 -0.36
CA ALA A 322 20.60 5.91 0.82
C ALA A 322 22.08 5.80 0.43
N LEU A 323 22.41 4.94 -0.53
CA LEU A 323 23.78 4.78 -1.05
C LEU A 323 24.27 6.06 -1.73
N LYS A 324 23.41 6.71 -2.54
CA LYS A 324 23.76 7.98 -3.21
C LYS A 324 24.03 9.11 -2.21
N ASN A 325 23.30 9.16 -1.11
CA ASN A 325 23.39 10.24 -0.12
C ASN A 325 24.27 9.87 1.09
N ASN A 326 24.89 8.69 1.11
CA ASN A 326 25.69 8.16 2.23
C ASN A 326 24.89 8.13 3.55
N VAL A 327 23.61 7.69 3.50
CA VAL A 327 22.72 7.55 4.64
C VAL A 327 22.65 6.08 5.06
N GLY A 328 22.55 5.85 6.37
CA GLY A 328 22.42 4.52 6.96
C GLY A 328 23.73 4.01 7.58
N ILE A 329 23.66 2.82 8.13
CA ILE A 329 24.79 2.15 8.79
C ILE A 329 25.19 0.94 7.93
N VAL A 330 26.44 0.90 7.48
CA VAL A 330 26.98 -0.27 6.80
C VAL A 330 27.65 -1.17 7.85
N ILE A 331 27.12 -2.38 8.00
CA ILE A 331 27.76 -3.42 8.79
C ILE A 331 28.71 -4.18 7.87
N SER A 332 30.00 -3.93 8.02
CA SER A 332 31.04 -4.60 7.23
C SER A 332 31.20 -6.05 7.69
N SER A 333 31.46 -6.94 6.74
CA SER A 333 31.70 -8.37 7.01
C SER A 333 30.57 -9.02 7.83
N PHE A 334 29.32 -8.62 7.55
CA PHE A 334 28.13 -9.20 8.21
C PHE A 334 28.01 -10.69 7.94
N LEU A 335 28.39 -11.11 6.74
CA LEU A 335 28.43 -12.52 6.36
C LEU A 335 29.82 -13.11 6.60
N PRO A 336 29.91 -14.40 6.89
CA PRO A 336 31.20 -15.06 7.06
C PRO A 336 32.03 -14.99 5.77
N ASP A 337 33.34 -14.95 5.92
CA ASP A 337 34.27 -14.99 4.80
C ASP A 337 34.03 -16.21 3.90
N SER A 338 34.36 -16.12 2.63
CA SER A 338 34.30 -17.24 1.70
C SER A 338 35.20 -18.39 2.16
N ILE A 339 34.86 -19.62 1.79
CA ILE A 339 35.58 -20.83 2.19
C ILE A 339 37.07 -20.73 1.85
N ASP A 340 37.42 -20.10 0.73
CA ASP A 340 38.81 -19.90 0.26
C ASP A 340 39.62 -18.92 1.11
N ALA A 341 38.96 -17.90 1.71
CA ALA A 341 39.65 -16.98 2.61
C ALA A 341 40.03 -17.61 3.95
N ARG A 342 39.30 -18.65 4.40
CA ARG A 342 39.65 -19.41 5.62
C ARG A 342 40.85 -20.33 5.43
N ALA A 343 41.06 -20.86 4.23
CA ALA A 343 42.22 -21.72 3.92
C ALA A 343 43.55 -20.95 3.94
N SER A 344 43.51 -19.66 3.52
CA SER A 344 44.75 -18.85 3.50
C SER A 344 45.20 -18.34 4.88
N THR A 345 44.28 -18.23 5.86
CA THR A 345 44.62 -17.81 7.24
C THR A 345 45.16 -18.98 8.12
N GLN A 346 44.85 -20.22 7.78
CA GLN A 346 45.38 -21.40 8.51
C GLN A 346 46.74 -21.84 8.03
N SER A 347 47.27 -21.35 6.88
CA SER A 347 48.59 -21.65 6.36
C SER A 347 49.65 -20.70 6.85
N GLN A 348 49.34 -19.69 7.67
CA GLN A 348 50.29 -18.71 8.24
C GLN A 348 50.39 -18.78 9.77
N SER A 349 49.90 -19.85 10.42
CA SER A 349 50.04 -20.08 11.87
C SER A 349 51.03 -21.22 12.15
#